data_bf6135d4cc6033d4f91104afd4d9d55e
#
_entry.id   bf6135d4cc6033d4f91104afd4d9d55e
#
_cell.length_a   1.000
_cell.length_b   1.000
_cell.length_c   1.000
_cell.angle_alpha   90.00
_cell.angle_beta   90.00
_cell.angle_gamma   90.00
#
_symmetry.space_group_name_H-M   'P 1'
#
loop_
_entity.id
_entity.type
_entity.pdbx_description
1 polymer ?
#
loop_
_entity_poly.entity_id
_entity_poly.type
_entity_poly.pdbx_seq_one_letter_code
_entity_poly.pdbx_strand_id
1 'polypeptide(L)'
;MFSFFKKKKTVAHIKLSGVIGNAGKFKQGIDFAGQEEIIKKAFSLKKASCVAITINSPGGSPVQSHLIYNFIRQEAKNSKKRVIVFAEDVAASGGYLISCAGDEIYANSSSIIGSIGVIYSSFGFTELIKKIGVERRVHTAG
;
A
#
# COMPACT_ATOMS: atom_id res chain seq x y z
N MET A 1 35.49 19.57 -30.77
CA MET A 1 34.10 19.91 -30.39
C MET A 1 33.55 18.73 -29.58
N PHE A 2 33.76 18.75 -28.26
CA PHE A 2 33.29 17.65 -27.38
C PHE A 2 31.83 17.89 -27.06
N SER A 3 30.94 17.05 -27.62
CA SER A 3 29.53 17.01 -27.25
C SER A 3 29.41 16.44 -25.83
N PHE A 4 29.13 17.28 -24.84
CA PHE A 4 28.75 16.87 -23.50
C PHE A 4 27.39 16.18 -23.60
N PHE A 5 27.35 14.85 -23.69
CA PHE A 5 26.13 14.08 -23.52
C PHE A 5 25.64 14.32 -22.09
N LYS A 6 24.67 15.19 -21.91
CA LYS A 6 23.95 15.33 -20.63
C LYS A 6 23.39 13.96 -20.26
N LYS A 7 23.95 13.35 -19.21
CA LYS A 7 23.49 12.07 -18.69
C LYS A 7 21.99 12.19 -18.37
N LYS A 8 21.12 11.50 -19.11
CA LYS A 8 19.68 11.54 -18.87
C LYS A 8 19.39 11.06 -17.46
N LYS A 9 18.72 11.90 -16.67
CA LYS A 9 18.25 11.50 -15.33
C LYS A 9 17.13 10.46 -15.52
N THR A 10 17.27 9.32 -14.87
CA THR A 10 16.32 8.21 -14.91
C THR A 10 15.63 8.11 -13.57
N VAL A 11 14.32 7.87 -13.57
CA VAL A 11 13.50 7.61 -12.40
C VAL A 11 12.90 6.22 -12.54
N ALA A 12 12.95 5.41 -11.49
CA ALA A 12 12.20 4.17 -11.45
C ALA A 12 10.75 4.50 -11.06
N HIS A 13 9.78 3.91 -11.76
CA HIS A 13 8.37 4.19 -11.50
C HIS A 13 7.63 2.90 -11.12
N ILE A 14 6.88 2.98 -10.02
CA ILE A 14 5.99 1.92 -9.52
C ILE A 14 4.57 2.46 -9.56
N LYS A 15 3.63 1.69 -10.07
CA LYS A 15 2.21 2.02 -10.04
C LYS A 15 1.46 1.06 -9.12
N LEU A 16 0.76 1.61 -8.12
CA LEU A 16 -0.09 0.89 -7.19
C LEU A 16 -1.53 1.35 -7.39
N SER A 17 -2.37 0.51 -8.00
CA SER A 17 -3.75 0.87 -8.32
C SER A 17 -4.71 -0.26 -7.95
N GLY A 18 -5.76 0.06 -7.20
CA GLY A 18 -6.81 -0.88 -6.78
C GLY A 18 -6.91 -1.06 -5.27
N VAL A 19 -7.69 -2.06 -4.86
CA VAL A 19 -7.90 -2.41 -3.44
C VAL A 19 -6.66 -3.16 -2.91
N ILE A 20 -6.27 -2.86 -1.67
CA ILE A 20 -5.14 -3.53 -1.01
C ILE A 20 -5.62 -4.82 -0.37
N GLY A 21 -4.94 -5.93 -0.71
CA GLY A 21 -5.29 -7.28 -0.29
C GLY A 21 -6.02 -8.07 -1.37
N ASN A 22 -6.72 -9.11 -0.97
CA ASN A 22 -7.43 -9.99 -1.90
C ASN A 22 -8.71 -9.29 -2.42
N ALA A 23 -8.71 -8.92 -3.67
CA ALA A 23 -9.84 -8.23 -4.32
C ALA A 23 -10.91 -9.19 -4.90
N GLY A 24 -10.83 -10.50 -4.58
CA GLY A 24 -11.74 -11.54 -5.05
C GLY A 24 -11.27 -12.25 -6.33
N LYS A 25 -12.04 -13.25 -6.76
CA LYS A 25 -11.62 -14.20 -7.82
C LYS A 25 -11.30 -13.58 -9.20
N PHE A 26 -11.75 -12.36 -9.47
CA PHE A 26 -11.65 -11.74 -10.79
C PHE A 26 -10.94 -10.36 -10.79
N LYS A 27 -10.46 -9.88 -9.66
CA LYS A 27 -9.72 -8.62 -9.59
C LYS A 27 -8.40 -8.81 -8.85
N GLN A 28 -7.32 -8.47 -9.51
CA GLN A 28 -6.01 -8.47 -8.88
C GLN A 28 -5.93 -7.28 -7.92
N GLY A 29 -5.78 -7.58 -6.63
CA GLY A 29 -5.54 -6.57 -5.60
C GLY A 29 -4.07 -6.20 -5.50
N ILE A 30 -3.79 -5.17 -4.71
CA ILE A 30 -2.43 -4.82 -4.33
C ILE A 30 -2.08 -5.66 -3.10
N ASP A 31 -1.21 -6.66 -3.24
CA ASP A 31 -0.69 -7.42 -2.12
C ASP A 31 0.84 -7.42 -2.11
N PHE A 32 1.41 -7.80 -0.97
CA PHE A 32 2.86 -7.77 -0.80
C PHE A 32 3.56 -8.74 -1.76
N ALA A 33 3.03 -9.93 -1.92
CA ALA A 33 3.64 -10.95 -2.77
C ALA A 33 3.74 -10.50 -4.24
N GLY A 34 2.69 -9.86 -4.75
CA GLY A 34 2.68 -9.32 -6.11
C GLY A 34 3.56 -8.09 -6.28
N GLN A 35 3.83 -7.34 -5.20
CA GLN A 35 4.60 -6.10 -5.27
C GLN A 35 6.08 -6.27 -4.91
N GLU A 36 6.46 -7.32 -4.20
CA GLU A 36 7.81 -7.51 -3.67
C GLU A 36 8.88 -7.41 -4.76
N GLU A 37 8.77 -8.19 -5.82
CA GLU A 37 9.75 -8.20 -6.91
C GLU A 37 9.76 -6.89 -7.71
N ILE A 38 8.60 -6.25 -7.88
CA ILE A 38 8.48 -4.96 -8.57
C ILE A 38 9.24 -3.89 -7.79
N ILE A 39 9.04 -3.85 -6.47
CA ILE A 39 9.70 -2.90 -5.57
C ILE A 39 11.20 -3.15 -5.58
N LYS A 40 11.67 -4.39 -5.35
CA LYS A 40 13.09 -4.74 -5.41
C LYS A 40 13.74 -4.29 -6.72
N LYS A 41 13.10 -4.59 -7.85
CA LYS A 41 13.59 -4.22 -9.17
C LYS A 41 13.71 -2.70 -9.33
N ALA A 42 12.73 -1.93 -8.89
CA ALA A 42 12.76 -0.47 -8.97
C ALA A 42 13.94 0.12 -8.17
N PHE A 43 14.15 -0.39 -6.95
CA PHE A 43 15.25 0.08 -6.11
C PHE A 43 16.62 -0.41 -6.56
N SER A 44 16.72 -1.55 -7.26
CA SER A 44 17.99 -2.08 -7.79
C SER A 44 18.49 -1.36 -9.05
N LEU A 45 17.67 -0.55 -9.73
CA LEU A 45 18.03 0.15 -10.96
C LEU A 45 19.14 1.20 -10.71
N LYS A 46 20.40 0.84 -10.96
CA LYS A 46 21.57 1.73 -10.72
C LYS A 46 21.49 3.10 -11.41
N LYS A 47 20.81 3.19 -12.55
CA LYS A 47 20.66 4.44 -13.30
C LYS A 47 19.59 5.36 -12.71
N ALA A 48 18.68 4.84 -11.89
CA ALA A 48 17.62 5.64 -11.28
C ALA A 48 18.14 6.34 -10.02
N SER A 49 17.96 7.65 -9.98
CA SER A 49 18.36 8.50 -8.85
C SER A 49 17.33 8.50 -7.72
N CYS A 50 16.08 8.19 -8.03
CA CYS A 50 14.97 8.10 -7.09
C CYS A 50 13.93 7.09 -7.60
N VAL A 51 12.98 6.76 -6.73
CA VAL A 51 11.82 5.94 -7.05
C VAL A 51 10.57 6.81 -6.94
N ALA A 52 9.79 6.87 -8.00
CA ALA A 52 8.48 7.50 -8.03
C ALA A 52 7.40 6.41 -7.87
N ILE A 53 6.43 6.64 -7.01
CA ILE A 53 5.31 5.75 -6.80
C ILE A 53 4.03 6.51 -7.10
N THR A 54 3.24 6.07 -8.07
CA THR A 54 1.86 6.55 -8.21
C THR A 54 0.93 5.61 -7.47
N ILE A 55 -0.02 6.18 -6.72
CA ILE A 55 -0.99 5.43 -5.95
C ILE A 55 -2.41 5.89 -6.29
N ASN A 56 -3.28 4.92 -6.56
CA ASN A 56 -4.72 5.12 -6.72
C ASN A 56 -5.46 3.99 -6.01
N SER A 57 -5.71 4.16 -4.70
CA SER A 57 -6.25 3.10 -3.87
C SER A 57 -7.17 3.62 -2.77
N PRO A 58 -8.36 3.03 -2.60
CA PRO A 58 -9.23 3.31 -1.47
C PRO A 58 -8.74 2.67 -0.16
N GLY A 59 -7.65 1.91 -0.21
CA GLY A 59 -7.15 1.12 0.91
C GLY A 59 -7.57 -0.35 0.85
N GLY A 60 -7.65 -0.99 2.00
CA GLY A 60 -7.97 -2.41 2.13
C GLY A 60 -7.28 -3.04 3.34
N SER A 61 -6.65 -4.21 3.17
CA SER A 61 -6.00 -4.95 4.25
C SER A 61 -4.93 -4.13 4.98
N PRO A 62 -5.06 -3.90 6.30
CA PRO A 62 -4.06 -3.18 7.08
C PRO A 62 -2.71 -3.89 7.09
N VAL A 63 -2.71 -5.23 7.18
CA VAL A 63 -1.48 -6.03 7.20
C VAL A 63 -0.72 -5.88 5.89
N GLN A 64 -1.39 -6.00 4.76
CA GLN A 64 -0.76 -5.84 3.44
C GLN A 64 -0.21 -4.42 3.25
N SER A 65 -0.96 -3.42 3.70
CA SER A 65 -0.52 -2.02 3.65
C SER A 65 0.77 -1.79 4.45
N HIS A 66 0.85 -2.34 5.66
CA HIS A 66 2.05 -2.27 6.50
C HIS A 66 3.24 -3.02 5.91
N LEU A 67 3.03 -4.20 5.35
CA LEU A 67 4.10 -4.98 4.71
C LEU A 67 4.71 -4.19 3.55
N ILE A 68 3.87 -3.64 2.67
CA ILE A 68 4.32 -2.85 1.52
C ILE A 68 5.02 -1.57 1.97
N TYR A 69 4.44 -0.82 2.92
CA TYR A 69 5.05 0.38 3.49
C TYR A 69 6.46 0.10 4.05
N ASN A 70 6.57 -0.88 4.93
CA ASN A 70 7.83 -1.23 5.57
C ASN A 70 8.88 -1.67 4.54
N PHE A 71 8.47 -2.43 3.55
CA PHE A 71 9.37 -2.92 2.52
C PHE A 71 9.89 -1.79 1.63
N ILE A 72 9.02 -0.85 1.22
CA ILE A 72 9.45 0.35 0.48
C ILE A 72 10.48 1.14 1.30
N ARG A 73 10.22 1.36 2.61
CA ARG A 73 11.17 2.09 3.48
C ARG A 73 12.48 1.36 3.66
N GLN A 74 12.43 0.03 3.79
CA GLN A 74 13.64 -0.80 3.87
C GLN A 74 14.48 -0.70 2.60
N GLU A 75 13.88 -0.86 1.43
CA GLU A 75 14.57 -0.78 0.15
C GLU A 75 15.11 0.63 -0.14
N ALA A 76 14.36 1.67 0.24
CA ALA A 76 14.80 3.05 0.15
C ALA A 76 16.08 3.29 0.99
N LYS A 77 16.09 2.79 2.23
CA LYS A 77 17.26 2.87 3.13
C LYS A 77 18.46 2.11 2.57
N ASN A 78 18.25 0.87 2.11
CA ASN A 78 19.31 0.01 1.58
C ASN A 78 19.95 0.59 0.32
N SER A 79 19.14 1.12 -0.58
CA SER A 79 19.61 1.71 -1.85
C SER A 79 20.02 3.17 -1.75
N LYS A 80 19.73 3.84 -0.61
CA LYS A 80 19.92 5.29 -0.38
C LYS A 80 19.21 6.15 -1.44
N LYS A 81 18.05 5.69 -1.91
CA LYS A 81 17.21 6.40 -2.89
C LYS A 81 16.06 7.09 -2.21
N ARG A 82 15.75 8.30 -2.70
CA ARG A 82 14.54 9.00 -2.30
C ARG A 82 13.31 8.36 -2.93
N VAL A 83 12.22 8.39 -2.21
CA VAL A 83 10.90 7.95 -2.64
C VAL A 83 9.99 9.17 -2.77
N ILE A 84 9.39 9.34 -3.93
CA ILE A 84 8.44 10.42 -4.21
C ILE A 84 7.11 9.78 -4.56
N VAL A 85 6.07 10.11 -3.83
CA VAL A 85 4.73 9.54 -4.03
C VAL A 85 3.82 10.56 -4.69
N PHE A 86 3.06 10.10 -5.67
CA PHE A 86 2.03 10.86 -6.37
C PHE A 86 0.68 10.16 -6.14
N ALA A 87 -0.20 10.80 -5.39
CA ALA A 87 -1.57 10.36 -5.25
C ALA A 87 -2.36 10.76 -6.51
N GLU A 88 -2.99 9.77 -7.15
CA GLU A 88 -3.91 10.01 -8.26
C GLU A 88 -5.29 10.41 -7.70
N ASP A 89 -6.38 9.76 -8.09
CA ASP A 89 -7.73 10.13 -7.62
C ASP A 89 -7.92 9.89 -6.12
N VAL A 90 -7.41 8.75 -5.63
CA VAL A 90 -7.62 8.31 -4.24
C VAL A 90 -6.33 7.75 -3.64
N ALA A 91 -5.99 8.23 -2.45
CA ALA A 91 -5.01 7.59 -1.57
C ALA A 91 -5.59 7.58 -0.15
N ALA A 92 -6.44 6.60 0.14
CA ALA A 92 -7.21 6.54 1.37
C ALA A 92 -6.88 5.29 2.20
N SER A 93 -7.00 5.40 3.53
CA SER A 93 -6.77 4.30 4.48
C SER A 93 -5.41 3.63 4.26
N GLY A 94 -5.37 2.33 3.93
CA GLY A 94 -4.14 1.62 3.59
C GLY A 94 -3.37 2.24 2.43
N GLY A 95 -4.05 2.87 1.46
CA GLY A 95 -3.42 3.63 0.38
C GLY A 95 -2.68 4.86 0.89
N TYR A 96 -3.26 5.57 1.85
CA TYR A 96 -2.57 6.68 2.52
C TYR A 96 -1.37 6.17 3.34
N LEU A 97 -1.52 5.06 4.06
CA LEU A 97 -0.41 4.46 4.80
C LEU A 97 0.78 4.14 3.89
N ILE A 98 0.53 3.54 2.72
CA ILE A 98 1.60 3.26 1.75
C ILE A 98 2.20 4.57 1.21
N SER A 99 1.37 5.60 0.99
CA SER A 99 1.86 6.91 0.55
C SER A 99 2.85 7.54 1.54
N CYS A 100 2.66 7.30 2.85
CA CYS A 100 3.58 7.74 3.89
C CYS A 100 4.97 7.08 3.83
N ALA A 101 5.17 6.09 2.95
CA ALA A 101 6.52 5.59 2.65
C ALA A 101 7.35 6.58 1.80
N GLY A 102 6.74 7.60 1.22
CA GLY A 102 7.41 8.68 0.49
C GLY A 102 8.17 9.64 1.39
N ASP A 103 9.29 10.13 0.90
CA ASP A 103 9.99 11.27 1.50
C ASP A 103 9.28 12.58 1.13
N GLU A 104 8.53 12.57 0.03
CA GLU A 104 7.63 13.63 -0.42
C GLU A 104 6.37 13.00 -1.01
N ILE A 105 5.22 13.65 -0.75
CA ILE A 105 3.91 13.21 -1.25
C ILE A 105 3.27 14.38 -1.99
N TYR A 106 2.88 14.13 -3.22
CA TYR A 106 2.19 15.07 -4.09
C TYR A 106 0.78 14.56 -4.38
N ALA A 107 -0.19 15.45 -4.35
CA ALA A 107 -1.58 15.16 -4.68
C ALA A 107 -2.20 16.29 -5.50
N ASN A 108 -3.20 15.99 -6.27
CA ASN A 108 -4.04 17.01 -6.89
C ASN A 108 -4.99 17.60 -5.83
N SER A 109 -5.40 18.84 -5.99
CA SER A 109 -6.37 19.49 -5.09
C SER A 109 -7.71 18.76 -5.02
N SER A 110 -8.05 17.98 -6.04
CA SER A 110 -9.26 17.15 -6.11
C SER A 110 -9.04 15.69 -5.69
N SER A 111 -7.82 15.29 -5.32
CA SER A 111 -7.55 13.93 -4.84
C SER A 111 -8.19 13.70 -3.48
N ILE A 112 -8.73 12.51 -3.26
CA ILE A 112 -9.26 12.08 -1.96
C ILE A 112 -8.12 11.48 -1.15
N ILE A 113 -7.70 12.18 -0.10
CA ILE A 113 -6.57 11.80 0.74
C ILE A 113 -7.04 11.68 2.19
N GLY A 114 -6.64 10.58 2.87
CA GLY A 114 -6.92 10.43 4.30
C GLY A 114 -7.59 9.12 4.66
N SER A 115 -8.74 9.17 5.34
CA SER A 115 -9.41 7.97 5.90
C SER A 115 -8.46 7.18 6.81
N ILE A 116 -7.81 7.90 7.74
CA ILE A 116 -6.82 7.33 8.66
C ILE A 116 -7.57 6.60 9.76
N GLY A 117 -7.43 5.28 9.82
CA GLY A 117 -8.04 4.45 10.86
C GLY A 117 -8.37 3.04 10.37
N VAL A 118 -8.71 2.18 11.32
CA VAL A 118 -9.22 0.84 11.08
C VAL A 118 -10.59 0.73 11.70
N ILE A 119 -11.58 0.35 10.92
CA ILE A 119 -12.93 0.10 11.38
C ILE A 119 -13.14 -1.41 11.38
N TYR A 120 -13.50 -1.96 12.53
CA TYR A 120 -14.02 -3.30 12.65
C TYR A 120 -15.49 -3.21 13.08
N SER A 121 -16.38 -3.77 12.29
CA SER A 121 -17.81 -3.84 12.62
C SER A 121 -18.28 -5.28 12.57
N SER A 122 -19.09 -5.66 13.57
CA SER A 122 -19.67 -6.98 13.68
C SER A 122 -21.05 -6.88 14.31
N PHE A 123 -21.87 -7.88 14.07
CA PHE A 123 -23.18 -7.99 14.72
C PHE A 123 -23.07 -8.85 15.98
N GLY A 124 -23.61 -8.36 17.10
CA GLY A 124 -23.78 -9.13 18.32
C GLY A 124 -25.16 -9.79 18.35
N PHE A 125 -25.20 -11.12 18.42
CA PHE A 125 -26.46 -11.90 18.46
C PHE A 125 -26.74 -12.48 19.82
N THR A 126 -26.06 -12.06 20.87
CA THR A 126 -26.14 -12.69 22.20
C THR A 126 -27.56 -12.79 22.75
N GLU A 127 -28.32 -11.72 22.66
CA GLU A 127 -29.72 -11.70 23.15
C GLU A 127 -30.66 -12.47 22.24
N LEU A 128 -30.42 -12.46 20.93
CA LEU A 128 -31.22 -13.27 19.98
C LEU A 128 -30.99 -14.76 20.21
N ILE A 129 -29.76 -15.18 20.37
CA ILE A 129 -29.36 -16.56 20.65
C ILE A 129 -30.04 -17.07 21.93
N LYS A 130 -30.04 -16.26 23.00
CA LYS A 130 -30.74 -16.59 24.24
C LYS A 130 -32.28 -16.76 24.04
N LYS A 131 -32.88 -15.84 23.28
CA LYS A 131 -34.33 -15.88 23.01
C LYS A 131 -34.79 -17.14 22.26
N ILE A 132 -33.96 -17.68 21.39
CA ILE A 132 -34.25 -18.90 20.63
C ILE A 132 -33.75 -20.18 21.30
N GLY A 133 -33.25 -20.09 22.55
CA GLY A 133 -32.81 -21.23 23.34
C GLY A 133 -31.52 -21.89 22.89
N VAL A 134 -30.69 -21.18 22.12
CA VAL A 134 -29.37 -21.66 21.68
C VAL A 134 -28.31 -21.33 22.72
N GLU A 135 -27.59 -22.35 23.18
CA GLU A 135 -26.49 -22.23 24.13
C GLU A 135 -25.17 -22.46 23.42
N ARG A 136 -24.26 -21.49 23.57
CA ARG A 136 -22.87 -21.64 23.09
C ARG A 136 -22.07 -22.47 24.09
N ARG A 137 -21.71 -23.69 23.75
CA ARG A 137 -20.80 -24.53 24.52
C ARG A 137 -19.39 -24.43 23.97
N VAL A 138 -18.45 -24.03 24.81
CA VAL A 138 -17.04 -23.93 24.45
C VAL A 138 -16.25 -24.92 25.27
N HIS A 139 -15.57 -25.83 24.63
CA HIS A 139 -14.63 -26.74 25.25
C HIS A 139 -13.22 -26.27 24.88
N THR A 140 -12.42 -25.97 25.89
CA THR A 140 -11.00 -25.57 25.71
C THR A 140 -10.11 -26.58 26.40
N ALA A 141 -9.02 -26.91 25.76
CA ALA A 141 -7.93 -27.68 26.32
C ALA A 141 -6.65 -26.82 26.34
N GLY A 142 -6.08 -26.66 27.50
CA GLY A 142 -4.90 -25.81 27.70
C GLY A 142 -5.12 -24.55 28.51
#